data_ec5323f52ffb1b41c7f251a2f8a94f49
#
_entry.id   ec5323f52ffb1b41c7f251a2f8a94f49
#
_cell.length_a   1.000
_cell.length_b   1.000
_cell.length_c   1.000
_cell.angle_alpha   90.00
_cell.angle_beta   90.00
_cell.angle_gamma   90.00
#
_symmetry.space_group_name_H-M   'P 1'
#
loop_
_entity.id
_entity.type
_entity.pdbx_description
1 polymer ?
#
loop_
_entity_poly.entity_id
_entity_poly.type
_entity_poly.pdbx_seq_one_letter_code
_entity_poly.pdbx_strand_id
1 'polypeptide(L)'
;MGIITISKENAEDFYSMIPNYLLHQKSRILGYEEDGAICGVAVLEELEGVSSLSWLWVDKEKRRKGIAKALIDTLCQAHAKHKRMLTVSYPAEEAVSRVMDYLFAVRGFELRVEKISCYLVTREQLLHSVLTKRDTKTEKQEKCVMPLAKLRGYQMAELKKRYEIRSYLVSRVDFAGADKDMSMALVLDGKIEGLLLLHRMSQKGRYQLSLLFLAPDKLIWGTPFLRKAAANVLEERFGLEELEFTCVNKSAVLLAEHLFADGTKRQKLISHGILHTELQ
;
A
#
# COMPACT_ATOMS: atom_id res chain seq x y z
N MET A 1 25.17 -22.20 -3.80
CA MET A 1 24.47 -21.01 -4.31
C MET A 1 23.24 -21.43 -5.07
N GLY A 2 22.07 -20.92 -4.74
CA GLY A 2 20.84 -21.29 -5.41
C GLY A 2 19.64 -20.48 -4.98
N ILE A 3 18.55 -20.62 -5.76
CA ILE A 3 17.26 -20.04 -5.40
C ILE A 3 16.45 -21.08 -4.65
N ILE A 4 15.92 -20.70 -3.51
CA ILE A 4 15.06 -21.52 -2.67
C ILE A 4 13.71 -20.85 -2.47
N THR A 5 12.69 -21.63 -2.15
CA THR A 5 11.42 -21.10 -1.67
C THR A 5 11.49 -21.02 -0.14
N ILE A 6 11.25 -19.82 0.40
CA ILE A 6 11.22 -19.61 1.84
C ILE A 6 9.84 -20.02 2.36
N SER A 7 9.82 -20.92 3.34
CA SER A 7 8.58 -21.30 4.02
C SER A 7 8.04 -20.13 4.83
N LYS A 8 6.74 -19.98 4.88
CA LYS A 8 6.08 -18.93 5.69
C LYS A 8 6.25 -19.17 7.19
N GLU A 9 6.48 -20.42 7.58
CA GLU A 9 6.74 -20.79 8.98
C GLU A 9 8.06 -20.20 9.48
N ASN A 10 9.04 -20.02 8.56
CA ASN A 10 10.35 -19.45 8.86
C ASN A 10 10.45 -17.99 8.41
N ALA A 11 9.36 -17.37 7.96
CA ALA A 11 9.39 -16.02 7.40
C ALA A 11 9.79 -14.97 8.47
N GLU A 12 9.55 -15.25 9.75
CA GLU A 12 9.94 -14.37 10.86
C GLU A 12 11.45 -14.14 10.93
N ASP A 13 12.23 -15.12 10.52
CA ASP A 13 13.71 -15.04 10.49
C ASP A 13 14.19 -13.99 9.44
N PHE A 14 13.31 -13.56 8.54
CA PHE A 14 13.60 -12.66 7.43
C PHE A 14 12.99 -11.26 7.57
N TYR A 15 12.44 -10.89 8.74
CA TYR A 15 11.82 -9.57 8.95
C TYR A 15 12.77 -8.38 8.72
N SER A 16 14.07 -8.58 8.86
CA SER A 16 15.05 -7.55 8.49
C SER A 16 15.16 -7.31 6.97
N MET A 17 14.71 -8.27 6.15
CA MET A 17 14.81 -8.26 4.69
C MET A 17 13.45 -8.07 4.02
N ILE A 18 12.36 -8.44 4.68
CA ILE A 18 11.00 -8.43 4.14
C ILE A 18 10.08 -7.66 5.07
N PRO A 19 9.39 -6.61 4.59
CA PRO A 19 8.38 -5.94 5.38
C PRO A 19 7.26 -6.90 5.84
N ASN A 20 6.90 -6.84 7.12
CA ASN A 20 5.92 -7.76 7.74
C ASN A 20 4.57 -7.81 7.01
N TYR A 21 4.14 -6.68 6.46
CA TYR A 21 2.87 -6.61 5.74
C TYR A 21 2.84 -7.42 4.44
N LEU A 22 3.98 -7.82 3.91
CA LEU A 22 4.09 -8.69 2.72
C LEU A 22 4.06 -10.19 3.07
N LEU A 23 4.08 -10.53 4.37
CA LEU A 23 4.09 -11.91 4.86
C LEU A 23 2.67 -12.42 5.13
N HIS A 24 1.83 -12.48 4.10
CA HIS A 24 0.44 -12.98 4.20
C HIS A 24 0.25 -14.27 3.38
N GLN A 25 -0.94 -14.88 3.51
CA GLN A 25 -1.22 -16.20 2.92
C GLN A 25 -1.06 -16.27 1.39
N LYS A 26 -1.27 -15.16 0.68
CA LYS A 26 -1.20 -15.09 -0.78
C LYS A 26 0.20 -14.72 -1.30
N SER A 27 1.17 -14.52 -0.42
CA SER A 27 2.53 -14.22 -0.83
C SER A 27 3.35 -15.48 -1.02
N ARG A 28 4.21 -15.50 -2.04
CA ARG A 28 5.25 -16.47 -2.28
C ARG A 28 6.60 -15.78 -2.12
N ILE A 29 7.51 -16.38 -1.37
CA ILE A 29 8.81 -15.80 -1.08
C ILE A 29 9.89 -16.66 -1.71
N LEU A 30 10.75 -16.06 -2.53
CA LEU A 30 11.96 -16.66 -3.04
C LEU A 30 13.17 -16.07 -2.34
N GLY A 31 14.09 -16.91 -1.90
CA GLY A 31 15.38 -16.53 -1.34
C GLY A 31 16.51 -16.91 -2.30
N TYR A 32 17.56 -16.10 -2.36
CA TYR A 32 18.83 -16.46 -2.96
C TYR A 32 19.80 -16.77 -1.84
N GLU A 33 20.23 -18.04 -1.78
CA GLU A 33 21.15 -18.55 -0.75
C GLU A 33 22.57 -18.65 -1.29
N GLU A 34 23.52 -18.14 -0.51
CA GLU A 34 24.95 -18.27 -0.73
C GLU A 34 25.60 -18.67 0.61
N ASP A 35 26.33 -19.79 0.62
CA ASP A 35 27.07 -20.31 1.81
C ASP A 35 26.17 -20.48 3.06
N GLY A 36 24.94 -20.93 2.89
CA GLY A 36 23.97 -21.15 3.97
C GLY A 36 23.29 -19.88 4.48
N ALA A 37 23.55 -18.71 3.87
CA ALA A 37 22.93 -17.45 4.23
C ALA A 37 22.07 -16.90 3.09
N ILE A 38 20.89 -16.37 3.43
CA ILE A 38 20.04 -15.68 2.45
C ILE A 38 20.59 -14.27 2.24
N CYS A 39 20.97 -13.97 0.98
CA CYS A 39 21.52 -12.67 0.59
C CYS A 39 20.66 -11.91 -0.44
N GLY A 40 19.52 -12.47 -0.81
CA GLY A 40 18.52 -11.79 -1.63
C GLY A 40 17.14 -12.41 -1.47
N VAL A 41 16.11 -11.60 -1.54
CA VAL A 41 14.72 -12.07 -1.45
C VAL A 41 13.84 -11.37 -2.48
N ALA A 42 12.83 -12.11 -2.99
CA ALA A 42 11.76 -11.58 -3.82
C ALA A 42 10.42 -12.07 -3.27
N VAL A 43 9.48 -11.15 -3.11
CA VAL A 43 8.12 -11.46 -2.64
C VAL A 43 7.12 -11.21 -3.76
N LEU A 44 6.35 -12.24 -4.08
CA LEU A 44 5.23 -12.15 -5.01
C LEU A 44 3.92 -12.22 -4.24
N GLU A 45 3.00 -11.37 -4.63
CA GLU A 45 1.61 -11.48 -4.27
C GLU A 45 0.85 -12.16 -5.41
N GLU A 46 0.20 -13.27 -5.10
CA GLU A 46 -0.59 -14.01 -6.09
C GLU A 46 -2.04 -13.58 -6.01
N LEU A 47 -2.55 -13.04 -7.11
CA LEU A 47 -3.93 -12.67 -7.34
C LEU A 47 -4.52 -13.55 -8.43
N GLU A 48 -5.84 -13.54 -8.60
CA GLU A 48 -6.49 -14.32 -9.63
C GLU A 48 -6.00 -13.89 -11.03
N GLY A 49 -5.25 -14.77 -11.71
CA GLY A 49 -4.69 -14.54 -13.05
C GLY A 49 -3.48 -13.60 -13.13
N VAL A 50 -3.10 -12.95 -12.04
CA VAL A 50 -2.00 -11.97 -12.00
C VAL A 50 -1.10 -12.24 -10.81
N SER A 51 0.21 -12.14 -11.00
CA SER A 51 1.19 -12.12 -9.92
C SER A 51 1.92 -10.79 -9.93
N SER A 52 2.12 -10.20 -8.75
CA SER A 52 2.82 -8.92 -8.61
C SER A 52 4.10 -9.12 -7.82
N LEU A 53 5.25 -8.69 -8.38
CA LEU A 53 6.48 -8.59 -7.63
C LEU A 53 6.36 -7.36 -6.71
N SER A 54 6.07 -7.61 -5.43
CA SER A 54 5.81 -6.55 -4.43
C SER A 54 7.05 -6.15 -3.66
N TRP A 55 8.08 -7.00 -3.64
CA TRP A 55 9.33 -6.71 -2.96
C TRP A 55 10.50 -7.41 -3.65
N LEU A 56 11.63 -6.70 -3.75
CA LEU A 56 12.90 -7.22 -4.20
C LEU A 56 14.00 -6.58 -3.36
N TRP A 57 14.73 -7.39 -2.63
CA TRP A 57 15.83 -6.95 -1.79
C TRP A 57 17.07 -7.79 -2.03
N VAL A 58 18.24 -7.14 -2.02
CA VAL A 58 19.54 -7.79 -2.08
C VAL A 58 20.46 -7.12 -1.06
N ASP A 59 21.15 -7.93 -0.28
CA ASP A 59 22.15 -7.48 0.66
C ASP A 59 23.12 -6.50 0.01
N LYS A 60 23.39 -5.39 0.68
CA LYS A 60 24.20 -4.29 0.17
C LYS A 60 25.59 -4.75 -0.29
N GLU A 61 26.20 -5.66 0.45
CA GLU A 61 27.53 -6.19 0.17
C GLU A 61 27.55 -7.24 -0.95
N LYS A 62 26.38 -7.81 -1.25
CA LYS A 62 26.19 -8.82 -2.28
C LYS A 62 25.61 -8.25 -3.57
N ARG A 63 25.33 -6.95 -3.65
CA ARG A 63 24.84 -6.29 -4.87
C ARG A 63 25.85 -6.39 -6.01
N ARG A 64 25.34 -6.22 -7.26
CA ARG A 64 26.11 -6.32 -8.51
C ARG A 64 26.71 -7.71 -8.81
N LYS A 65 26.31 -8.74 -8.06
CA LYS A 65 26.68 -10.15 -8.29
C LYS A 65 25.64 -10.97 -9.05
N GLY A 66 24.65 -10.31 -9.65
CA GLY A 66 23.61 -10.98 -10.43
C GLY A 66 22.44 -11.56 -9.63
N ILE A 67 22.39 -11.39 -8.31
CA ILE A 67 21.35 -11.99 -7.44
C ILE A 67 19.96 -11.52 -7.81
N ALA A 68 19.72 -10.21 -7.96
CA ALA A 68 18.43 -9.67 -8.40
C ALA A 68 18.02 -10.23 -9.76
N LYS A 69 18.99 -10.34 -10.69
CA LYS A 69 18.81 -10.94 -11.99
C LYS A 69 18.32 -12.38 -11.88
N ALA A 70 18.99 -13.20 -11.08
CA ALA A 70 18.65 -14.61 -10.89
C ALA A 70 17.24 -14.78 -10.30
N LEU A 71 16.88 -13.98 -9.30
CA LEU A 71 15.54 -13.97 -8.70
C LEU A 71 14.46 -13.64 -9.74
N ILE A 72 14.64 -12.56 -10.52
CA ILE A 72 13.67 -12.15 -11.54
C ILE A 72 13.58 -13.20 -12.65
N ASP A 73 14.72 -13.77 -13.12
CA ASP A 73 14.74 -14.81 -14.15
C ASP A 73 13.91 -16.04 -13.72
N THR A 74 14.08 -16.46 -12.46
CA THR A 74 13.29 -17.57 -11.89
C THR A 74 11.80 -17.27 -11.86
N LEU A 75 11.44 -16.04 -11.50
CA LEU A 75 10.05 -15.62 -11.52
C LEU A 75 9.46 -15.60 -12.92
N CYS A 76 10.16 -15.04 -13.90
CA CYS A 76 9.72 -15.02 -15.30
C CYS A 76 9.53 -16.44 -15.84
N GLN A 77 10.47 -17.36 -15.57
CA GLN A 77 10.36 -18.76 -15.98
C GLN A 77 9.17 -19.48 -15.34
N ALA A 78 8.93 -19.26 -14.04
CA ALA A 78 7.78 -19.82 -13.33
C ALA A 78 6.45 -19.31 -13.91
N HIS A 79 6.38 -18.02 -14.25
CA HIS A 79 5.19 -17.40 -14.83
C HIS A 79 4.91 -17.87 -16.25
N ALA A 80 5.93 -18.02 -17.07
CA ALA A 80 5.81 -18.57 -18.42
C ALA A 80 5.17 -19.97 -18.40
N LYS A 81 5.55 -20.83 -17.45
CA LYS A 81 4.96 -22.17 -17.29
C LYS A 81 3.48 -22.15 -16.89
N HIS A 82 3.06 -21.15 -16.11
CA HIS A 82 1.70 -21.08 -15.58
C HIS A 82 0.77 -20.15 -16.36
N LYS A 83 1.24 -19.54 -17.46
CA LYS A 83 0.48 -18.61 -18.31
C LYS A 83 -0.19 -17.48 -17.52
N ARG A 84 0.53 -16.93 -16.54
CA ARG A 84 0.06 -15.82 -15.69
C ARG A 84 0.75 -14.52 -16.06
N MET A 85 0.04 -13.41 -15.92
CA MET A 85 0.62 -12.08 -16.04
C MET A 85 1.52 -11.78 -14.83
N LEU A 86 2.72 -11.29 -15.06
CA LEU A 86 3.61 -10.80 -13.99
C LEU A 86 3.69 -9.28 -14.06
N THR A 87 3.41 -8.61 -12.95
CA THR A 87 3.45 -7.16 -12.85
C THR A 87 4.48 -6.70 -11.83
N VAL A 88 4.97 -5.47 -12.01
CA VAL A 88 5.87 -4.79 -11.07
C VAL A 88 5.54 -3.30 -11.02
N SER A 89 5.74 -2.67 -9.85
CA SER A 89 5.61 -1.22 -9.70
C SER A 89 6.70 -0.70 -8.76
N TYR A 90 7.39 0.37 -9.15
CA TYR A 90 8.48 0.97 -8.36
C TYR A 90 8.60 2.47 -8.66
N PRO A 91 9.17 3.27 -7.72
CA PRO A 91 9.43 4.68 -7.95
C PRO A 91 10.37 4.89 -9.15
N ALA A 92 10.00 5.77 -10.08
CA ALA A 92 10.77 6.02 -11.30
C ALA A 92 11.83 7.13 -11.16
N GLU A 93 11.83 7.86 -10.03
CA GLU A 93 12.70 9.03 -9.82
C GLU A 93 14.05 8.70 -9.18
N GLU A 94 14.22 7.49 -8.66
CA GLU A 94 15.42 7.11 -7.92
C GLU A 94 16.52 6.54 -8.84
N ALA A 95 17.78 6.68 -8.43
CA ALA A 95 18.90 6.09 -9.17
C ALA A 95 18.76 4.56 -9.35
N VAL A 96 18.05 3.89 -8.44
CA VAL A 96 17.73 2.47 -8.51
C VAL A 96 16.74 2.16 -9.64
N SER A 97 15.85 3.10 -10.00
CA SER A 97 14.84 2.88 -11.04
C SER A 97 15.47 2.55 -12.40
N ARG A 98 16.56 3.21 -12.77
CA ARG A 98 17.27 2.93 -14.03
C ARG A 98 17.78 1.49 -14.11
N VAL A 99 18.23 0.93 -12.99
CA VAL A 99 18.67 -0.47 -12.89
C VAL A 99 17.47 -1.39 -13.01
N MET A 100 16.36 -1.04 -12.36
CA MET A 100 15.11 -1.81 -12.43
C MET A 100 14.52 -1.78 -13.83
N ASP A 101 14.46 -0.59 -14.47
CA ASP A 101 14.00 -0.43 -15.87
C ASP A 101 14.79 -1.36 -16.79
N TYR A 102 16.12 -1.35 -16.70
CA TYR A 102 16.97 -2.23 -17.49
C TYR A 102 16.70 -3.71 -17.20
N LEU A 103 16.64 -4.09 -15.91
CA LEU A 103 16.41 -5.48 -15.50
C LEU A 103 15.08 -6.01 -16.02
N PHE A 104 14.02 -5.21 -16.04
CA PHE A 104 12.71 -5.64 -16.52
C PHE A 104 12.58 -5.56 -18.04
N ALA A 105 13.08 -4.48 -18.68
CA ALA A 105 13.00 -4.30 -20.12
C ALA A 105 13.68 -5.46 -20.90
N VAL A 106 14.89 -5.88 -20.48
CA VAL A 106 15.61 -6.99 -21.14
C VAL A 106 14.92 -8.35 -20.99
N ARG A 107 13.86 -8.43 -20.16
CA ARG A 107 13.03 -9.63 -19.97
C ARG A 107 11.66 -9.52 -20.63
N GLY A 108 11.47 -8.49 -21.44
CA GLY A 108 10.24 -8.31 -22.19
C GLY A 108 9.10 -7.67 -21.41
N PHE A 109 9.37 -7.05 -20.26
CA PHE A 109 8.35 -6.26 -19.60
C PHE A 109 8.04 -5.00 -20.42
N GLU A 110 6.76 -4.76 -20.65
CA GLU A 110 6.28 -3.48 -21.14
C GLU A 110 6.30 -2.47 -19.98
N LEU A 111 7.20 -1.48 -20.06
CA LEU A 111 7.34 -0.46 -19.02
C LEU A 111 6.57 0.80 -19.38
N ARG A 112 5.82 1.34 -18.42
CA ARG A 112 5.12 2.61 -18.52
C ARG A 112 5.38 3.44 -17.28
N VAL A 113 5.65 4.73 -17.47
CA VAL A 113 5.80 5.68 -16.35
C VAL A 113 4.51 6.44 -16.18
N GLU A 114 3.93 6.37 -14.99
CA GLU A 114 2.74 7.11 -14.62
C GLU A 114 3.11 8.25 -13.66
N LYS A 115 2.50 9.43 -13.88
CA LYS A 115 2.57 10.56 -12.96
C LYS A 115 1.41 10.48 -11.99
N ILE A 116 1.72 10.30 -10.72
CA ILE A 116 0.71 10.23 -9.67
C ILE A 116 0.82 11.49 -8.81
N SER A 117 -0.31 12.19 -8.63
CA SER A 117 -0.36 13.33 -7.71
C SER A 117 -0.26 12.85 -6.26
N CYS A 118 0.63 13.46 -5.51
CA CYS A 118 0.80 13.23 -4.09
C CYS A 118 0.65 14.56 -3.35
N TYR A 119 -0.08 14.56 -2.25
CA TYR A 119 -0.25 15.74 -1.40
C TYR A 119 0.48 15.52 -0.08
N LEU A 120 1.20 16.54 0.34
CA LEU A 120 1.79 16.63 1.65
C LEU A 120 1.07 17.73 2.41
N VAL A 121 0.46 17.37 3.53
CA VAL A 121 -0.34 18.27 4.37
C VAL A 121 0.28 18.30 5.76
N THR A 122 0.67 19.48 6.20
CA THR A 122 1.18 19.66 7.57
C THR A 122 0.03 19.60 8.59
N ARG A 123 0.38 19.36 9.87
CA ARG A 123 -0.58 19.44 10.97
C ARG A 123 -1.31 20.78 11.00
N GLU A 124 -0.60 21.87 10.76
CA GLU A 124 -1.17 23.22 10.76
C GLU A 124 -2.18 23.41 9.62
N GLN A 125 -1.84 22.98 8.40
CA GLN A 125 -2.76 23.00 7.26
C GLN A 125 -4.01 22.15 7.50
N LEU A 126 -3.86 20.99 8.15
CA LEU A 126 -4.99 20.15 8.53
C LEU A 126 -5.88 20.85 9.57
N LEU A 127 -5.30 21.54 10.57
CA LEU A 127 -6.01 22.32 11.58
C LEU A 127 -6.82 23.48 10.97
N HIS A 128 -6.34 24.09 9.88
CA HIS A 128 -7.04 25.18 9.19
C HIS A 128 -7.97 24.69 8.06
N SER A 129 -8.04 23.40 7.81
CA SER A 129 -8.87 22.82 6.75
C SER A 129 -10.37 22.94 7.07
N VAL A 130 -11.20 22.71 6.04
CA VAL A 130 -12.67 22.64 6.20
C VAL A 130 -13.12 21.50 7.12
N LEU A 131 -12.26 20.51 7.33
CA LEU A 131 -12.55 19.33 8.17
C LEU A 131 -12.59 19.64 9.66
N THR A 132 -11.95 20.70 10.12
CA THR A 132 -11.90 21.05 11.55
C THR A 132 -12.98 22.08 11.94
N LYS A 133 -13.67 22.65 10.95
CA LYS A 133 -14.78 23.60 11.24
C LYS A 133 -15.93 22.86 11.91
N ARG A 134 -16.36 23.34 13.06
CA ARG A 134 -17.45 22.74 13.84
C ARG A 134 -18.78 22.80 13.07
N ASP A 135 -19.49 21.69 13.04
CA ASP A 135 -20.81 21.56 12.42
C ASP A 135 -21.70 20.67 13.30
N THR A 136 -22.56 21.29 14.06
CA THR A 136 -23.47 20.62 14.99
C THR A 136 -24.44 19.66 14.30
N LYS A 137 -24.69 19.83 13.00
CA LYS A 137 -25.59 18.95 12.22
C LYS A 137 -25.01 17.55 12.01
N THR A 138 -23.69 17.43 12.02
CA THR A 138 -23.00 16.16 11.74
C THR A 138 -22.57 15.39 13.00
N GLU A 139 -22.66 15.97 14.19
CA GLU A 139 -22.23 15.34 15.45
C GLU A 139 -22.88 13.97 15.72
N LYS A 140 -24.16 13.79 15.38
CA LYS A 140 -24.84 12.49 15.52
C LYS A 140 -24.25 11.43 14.58
N GLN A 141 -23.89 11.84 13.38
CA GLN A 141 -23.33 10.95 12.37
C GLN A 141 -21.89 10.56 12.71
N GLU A 142 -21.12 11.45 13.31
CA GLU A 142 -19.74 11.18 13.75
C GLU A 142 -19.65 10.06 14.79
N LYS A 143 -20.73 9.76 15.53
CA LYS A 143 -20.78 8.63 16.47
C LYS A 143 -20.68 7.26 15.80
N CYS A 144 -20.98 7.18 14.49
CA CYS A 144 -20.85 5.97 13.69
C CYS A 144 -19.41 5.77 13.17
N VAL A 145 -18.51 6.73 13.44
CA VAL A 145 -17.11 6.69 13.00
C VAL A 145 -16.22 6.38 14.21
N MET A 146 -15.42 5.33 14.10
CA MET A 146 -14.58 4.86 15.21
C MET A 146 -13.21 4.38 14.74
N PRO A 147 -12.18 4.41 15.60
CA PRO A 147 -10.87 3.82 15.32
C PRO A 147 -10.97 2.32 15.03
N LEU A 148 -10.10 1.81 14.16
CA LEU A 148 -10.04 0.38 13.85
C LEU A 148 -9.78 -0.47 15.10
N ALA A 149 -9.04 0.06 16.06
CA ALA A 149 -8.78 -0.63 17.34
C ALA A 149 -10.07 -0.97 18.12
N LYS A 150 -11.17 -0.26 17.88
CA LYS A 150 -12.47 -0.49 18.52
C LYS A 150 -13.37 -1.46 17.77
N LEU A 151 -12.99 -1.90 16.58
CA LEU A 151 -13.76 -2.85 15.80
C LEU A 151 -13.71 -4.24 16.45
N ARG A 152 -14.83 -4.95 16.38
CA ARG A 152 -14.89 -6.34 16.81
C ARG A 152 -14.23 -7.26 15.78
N GLY A 153 -13.65 -8.37 16.22
CA GLY A 153 -12.91 -9.29 15.35
C GLY A 153 -13.69 -9.78 14.13
N TYR A 154 -14.99 -10.04 14.26
CA TYR A 154 -15.84 -10.46 13.16
C TYR A 154 -16.02 -9.36 12.08
N GLN A 155 -16.08 -8.09 12.49
CA GLN A 155 -16.20 -6.96 11.56
C GLN A 155 -14.93 -6.81 10.70
N MET A 156 -13.76 -7.02 11.29
CA MET A 156 -12.50 -7.04 10.56
C MET A 156 -12.40 -8.22 9.59
N ALA A 157 -12.89 -9.40 10.00
CA ALA A 157 -12.92 -10.58 9.15
C ALA A 157 -13.87 -10.38 7.95
N GLU A 158 -15.05 -9.81 8.20
CA GLU A 158 -16.01 -9.48 7.14
C GLU A 158 -15.46 -8.42 6.18
N LEU A 159 -14.81 -7.38 6.71
CA LEU A 159 -14.15 -6.36 5.91
C LEU A 159 -13.14 -6.98 4.95
N LYS A 160 -12.21 -7.78 5.46
CA LYS A 160 -11.20 -8.47 4.65
C LYS A 160 -11.87 -9.31 3.56
N LYS A 161 -12.88 -10.11 3.91
CA LYS A 161 -13.60 -10.96 2.96
C LYS A 161 -14.33 -10.15 1.88
N ARG A 162 -15.01 -9.06 2.26
CA ARG A 162 -15.79 -8.22 1.35
C ARG A 162 -14.90 -7.50 0.33
N TYR A 163 -13.72 -7.04 0.74
CA TYR A 163 -12.83 -6.25 -0.10
C TYR A 163 -11.76 -7.08 -0.81
N GLU A 164 -11.39 -8.24 -0.29
CA GLU A 164 -10.54 -9.20 -1.01
C GLU A 164 -11.18 -9.70 -2.30
N ILE A 165 -12.52 -9.76 -2.37
CA ILE A 165 -13.26 -10.27 -3.52
C ILE A 165 -13.55 -9.19 -4.57
N ARG A 166 -13.61 -7.90 -4.21
CA ARG A 166 -14.21 -6.87 -5.07
C ARG A 166 -13.25 -5.88 -5.71
N SER A 167 -12.01 -5.75 -5.29
CA SER A 167 -11.11 -4.79 -5.92
C SER A 167 -9.63 -5.15 -5.76
N TYR A 168 -8.95 -5.16 -6.89
CA TYR A 168 -7.49 -5.27 -7.03
C TYR A 168 -6.71 -4.24 -6.18
N LEU A 169 -7.28 -3.06 -5.93
CA LEU A 169 -6.68 -2.01 -5.10
C LEU A 169 -6.73 -2.33 -3.61
N VAL A 170 -7.77 -2.98 -3.13
CA VAL A 170 -7.95 -3.27 -1.70
C VAL A 170 -7.18 -4.51 -1.26
N SER A 171 -6.91 -5.45 -2.16
CA SER A 171 -6.05 -6.60 -1.86
C SER A 171 -4.59 -6.21 -1.59
N ARG A 172 -4.19 -5.01 -1.99
CA ARG A 172 -2.85 -4.44 -1.77
C ARG A 172 -2.75 -3.56 -0.52
N VAL A 173 -3.85 -3.38 0.20
CA VAL A 173 -3.85 -2.55 1.40
C VAL A 173 -3.31 -3.35 2.57
N ASP A 174 -2.22 -2.86 3.15
CA ASP A 174 -1.65 -3.43 4.36
C ASP A 174 -2.50 -3.09 5.59
N PHE A 175 -3.48 -3.95 5.89
CA PHE A 175 -4.25 -3.83 7.11
C PHE A 175 -3.44 -4.17 8.37
N ALA A 176 -2.37 -4.96 8.23
CA ALA A 176 -1.57 -5.40 9.37
C ALA A 176 -0.63 -4.28 9.86
N GLY A 177 -0.03 -3.53 8.93
CA GLY A 177 0.84 -2.40 9.24
C GLY A 177 0.11 -1.08 9.49
N ALA A 178 -1.22 -1.02 9.28
CA ALA A 178 -1.99 0.19 9.57
C ALA A 178 -2.00 0.51 11.06
N ASP A 179 -1.83 1.79 11.39
CA ASP A 179 -2.03 2.27 12.75
C ASP A 179 -3.50 2.19 13.13
N LYS A 180 -3.84 1.23 14.00
CA LYS A 180 -5.23 0.90 14.33
C LYS A 180 -5.94 2.00 15.13
N ASP A 181 -5.20 2.83 15.86
CA ASP A 181 -5.77 3.91 16.67
C ASP A 181 -6.02 5.16 15.82
N MET A 182 -5.17 5.40 14.83
CA MET A 182 -5.33 6.53 13.91
C MET A 182 -6.25 6.22 12.72
N SER A 183 -6.26 4.98 12.26
CA SER A 183 -7.13 4.54 11.17
C SER A 183 -8.58 4.45 11.62
N MET A 184 -9.51 4.83 10.74
CA MET A 184 -10.92 5.01 11.10
C MET A 184 -11.83 4.17 10.21
N ALA A 185 -12.94 3.72 10.79
CA ALA A 185 -14.01 3.05 10.07
C ALA A 185 -15.35 3.77 10.31
N LEU A 186 -16.15 3.88 9.26
CA LEU A 186 -17.57 4.21 9.34
C LEU A 186 -18.36 2.90 9.46
N VAL A 187 -19.09 2.74 10.57
CA VAL A 187 -19.89 1.54 10.86
C VAL A 187 -21.36 1.91 10.90
N LEU A 188 -22.13 1.38 9.96
CA LEU A 188 -23.58 1.57 9.87
C LEU A 188 -24.25 0.20 9.97
N ASP A 189 -25.24 0.07 10.84
CA ASP A 189 -25.99 -1.17 11.07
C ASP A 189 -25.07 -2.41 11.25
N GLY A 190 -23.96 -2.21 11.99
CA GLY A 190 -22.97 -3.24 12.27
C GLY A 190 -22.01 -3.57 11.13
N LYS A 191 -22.17 -2.94 9.94
CA LYS A 191 -21.34 -3.15 8.76
C LYS A 191 -20.39 -1.98 8.54
N ILE A 192 -19.18 -2.28 8.07
CA ILE A 192 -18.21 -1.25 7.71
C ILE A 192 -18.57 -0.74 6.31
N GLU A 193 -18.94 0.53 6.22
CA GLU A 193 -19.33 1.22 4.99
C GLU A 193 -18.32 2.29 4.55
N GLY A 194 -17.34 2.60 5.39
CA GLY A 194 -16.21 3.48 5.07
C GLY A 194 -14.96 3.06 5.81
N LEU A 195 -13.80 3.31 5.21
CA LEU A 195 -12.50 2.95 5.76
C LEU A 195 -11.45 4.00 5.38
N LEU A 196 -10.67 4.42 6.37
CA LEU A 196 -9.52 5.28 6.22
C LEU A 196 -8.35 4.61 6.92
N LEU A 197 -7.28 4.29 6.17
CA LEU A 197 -6.10 3.62 6.71
C LEU A 197 -4.89 4.54 6.69
N LEU A 198 -4.24 4.64 7.82
CA LEU A 198 -3.03 5.40 8.04
C LEU A 198 -1.88 4.48 8.43
N HIS A 199 -0.73 4.70 7.83
CA HIS A 199 0.51 4.00 8.14
C HIS A 199 1.55 4.99 8.67
N ARG A 200 2.30 4.58 9.68
CA ARG A 200 3.47 5.35 10.13
C ARG A 200 4.58 5.21 9.11
N MET A 201 5.19 6.32 8.76
CA MET A 201 6.38 6.33 7.92
C MET A 201 7.65 6.20 8.79
N SER A 202 8.79 5.93 8.16
CA SER A 202 10.08 5.83 8.85
C SER A 202 10.50 7.13 9.57
N GLN A 203 10.05 8.28 9.08
CA GLN A 203 10.26 9.56 9.73
C GLN A 203 9.21 9.78 10.82
N LYS A 204 9.66 10.15 12.02
CA LYS A 204 8.80 10.44 13.16
C LYS A 204 7.79 11.56 12.81
N GLY A 205 6.56 11.40 13.23
CA GLY A 205 5.50 12.38 12.98
C GLY A 205 4.92 12.36 11.56
N ARG A 206 5.45 11.53 10.67
CA ARG A 206 4.92 11.37 9.30
C ARG A 206 4.04 10.15 9.17
N TYR A 207 2.90 10.36 8.51
CA TYR A 207 1.92 9.32 8.25
C TYR A 207 1.51 9.33 6.79
N GLN A 208 1.21 8.15 6.27
CA GLN A 208 0.69 7.97 4.92
C GLN A 208 -0.75 7.51 4.96
N LEU A 209 -1.64 8.23 4.28
CA LEU A 209 -2.99 7.76 3.96
C LEU A 209 -2.90 6.79 2.79
N SER A 210 -3.05 5.50 3.08
CA SER A 210 -2.92 4.42 2.09
C SER A 210 -4.24 4.02 1.47
N LEU A 211 -5.34 4.22 2.20
CA LEU A 211 -6.70 3.94 1.72
C LEU A 211 -7.68 4.96 2.28
N LEU A 212 -8.51 5.50 1.39
CA LEU A 212 -9.76 6.18 1.71
C LEU A 212 -10.85 5.53 0.86
N PHE A 213 -11.75 4.85 1.51
CA PHE A 213 -12.89 4.19 0.89
C PHE A 213 -14.19 4.61 1.56
N LEU A 214 -15.22 4.81 0.76
CA LEU A 214 -16.60 5.00 1.20
C LEU A 214 -17.52 4.29 0.22
N ALA A 215 -18.49 3.54 0.74
CA ALA A 215 -19.46 2.85 -0.09
C ALA A 215 -20.22 3.86 -0.97
N PRO A 216 -20.46 3.58 -2.27
CA PRO A 216 -21.02 4.55 -3.22
C PRO A 216 -22.39 5.11 -2.82
N ASP A 217 -23.20 4.31 -2.14
CA ASP A 217 -24.53 4.69 -1.63
C ASP A 217 -24.47 5.45 -0.28
N LYS A 218 -23.28 5.65 0.27
CA LYS A 218 -23.03 6.30 1.56
C LYS A 218 -22.29 7.64 1.45
N LEU A 219 -22.24 8.25 0.27
CA LEU A 219 -21.48 9.50 0.04
C LEU A 219 -21.89 10.65 0.97
N ILE A 220 -23.16 10.69 1.40
CA ILE A 220 -23.64 11.69 2.38
C ILE A 220 -22.92 11.63 3.73
N TRP A 221 -22.29 10.48 4.04
CA TRP A 221 -21.49 10.26 5.25
C TRP A 221 -20.04 10.70 5.09
N GLY A 222 -19.62 11.14 3.91
CA GLY A 222 -18.24 11.50 3.62
C GLY A 222 -17.71 12.62 4.50
N THR A 223 -18.46 13.72 4.63
CA THR A 223 -18.05 14.85 5.46
C THR A 223 -17.94 14.48 6.94
N PRO A 224 -18.96 13.90 7.62
CA PRO A 224 -18.82 13.50 9.02
C PRO A 224 -17.72 12.45 9.23
N PHE A 225 -17.53 11.52 8.29
CA PHE A 225 -16.46 10.54 8.35
C PHE A 225 -15.07 11.18 8.33
N LEU A 226 -14.81 12.05 7.36
CA LEU A 226 -13.52 12.74 7.22
C LEU A 226 -13.26 13.71 8.37
N ARG A 227 -14.28 14.42 8.86
CA ARG A 227 -14.15 15.30 10.02
C ARG A 227 -13.75 14.55 11.27
N LYS A 228 -14.43 13.45 11.55
CA LYS A 228 -14.10 12.62 12.71
C LYS A 228 -12.70 12.02 12.60
N ALA A 229 -12.31 11.59 11.38
CA ALA A 229 -10.96 11.11 11.13
C ALA A 229 -9.92 12.21 11.34
N ALA A 230 -10.14 13.42 10.82
CA ALA A 230 -9.25 14.56 11.02
C ALA A 230 -9.10 14.92 12.50
N ALA A 231 -10.21 14.98 13.24
CA ALA A 231 -10.19 15.23 14.69
C ALA A 231 -9.38 14.17 15.45
N ASN A 232 -9.52 12.89 15.06
CA ASN A 232 -8.76 11.78 15.67
C ASN A 232 -7.26 11.91 15.42
N VAL A 233 -6.83 12.12 14.17
CA VAL A 233 -5.39 12.18 13.85
C VAL A 233 -4.69 13.42 14.41
N LEU A 234 -5.45 14.47 14.72
CA LEU A 234 -4.95 15.70 15.33
C LEU A 234 -4.77 15.61 16.85
N GLU A 235 -5.20 14.52 17.50
CA GLU A 235 -4.93 14.29 18.92
C GLU A 235 -3.42 14.31 19.19
N GLU A 236 -2.99 15.05 20.22
CA GLU A 236 -1.57 15.27 20.53
C GLU A 236 -0.78 13.98 20.73
N ARG A 237 -1.42 12.94 21.29
CA ARG A 237 -0.80 11.63 21.53
C ARG A 237 -0.21 10.96 20.28
N PHE A 238 -0.67 11.33 19.10
CA PHE A 238 -0.18 10.73 17.85
C PHE A 238 1.03 11.45 17.27
N GLY A 239 1.29 12.70 17.69
CA GLY A 239 2.44 13.48 17.25
C GLY A 239 2.48 13.68 15.73
N LEU A 240 1.30 13.87 15.10
CA LEU A 240 1.22 14.15 13.67
C LEU A 240 1.92 15.46 13.35
N GLU A 241 2.91 15.42 12.46
CA GLU A 241 3.57 16.57 11.85
C GLU A 241 3.15 16.74 10.39
N GLU A 242 3.17 15.65 9.64
CA GLU A 242 2.84 15.62 8.22
C GLU A 242 2.01 14.38 7.85
N LEU A 243 1.05 14.61 6.96
CA LEU A 243 0.23 13.58 6.34
C LEU A 243 0.48 13.57 4.83
N GLU A 244 0.94 12.44 4.33
CA GLU A 244 1.10 12.20 2.89
C GLU A 244 -0.04 11.34 2.38
N PHE A 245 -0.58 11.67 1.21
CA PHE A 245 -1.51 10.80 0.51
C PHE A 245 -1.34 10.89 -1.01
N THR A 246 -1.51 9.75 -1.66
CA THR A 246 -1.36 9.58 -3.10
C THR A 246 -2.73 9.53 -3.75
N CYS A 247 -2.96 10.37 -4.75
CA CYS A 247 -4.22 10.44 -5.47
C CYS A 247 -4.20 9.47 -6.65
N VAL A 248 -4.82 8.31 -6.50
CA VAL A 248 -4.85 7.24 -7.51
C VAL A 248 -5.88 7.46 -8.62
N ASN A 249 -6.73 8.49 -8.52
CA ASN A 249 -7.72 8.83 -9.54
C ASN A 249 -8.12 10.31 -9.47
N LYS A 250 -8.85 10.79 -10.48
CA LYS A 250 -9.30 12.19 -10.59
C LYS A 250 -10.16 12.63 -9.39
N SER A 251 -11.02 11.76 -8.88
CA SER A 251 -11.86 12.09 -7.72
C SER A 251 -11.03 12.32 -6.46
N ALA A 252 -9.97 11.53 -6.25
CA ALA A 252 -9.04 11.73 -5.15
C ALA A 252 -8.28 13.06 -5.28
N VAL A 253 -7.88 13.46 -6.50
CA VAL A 253 -7.25 14.78 -6.74
C VAL A 253 -8.22 15.91 -6.40
N LEU A 254 -9.45 15.88 -6.92
CA LEU A 254 -10.46 16.90 -6.64
C LEU A 254 -10.79 17.00 -5.15
N LEU A 255 -10.90 15.85 -4.47
CA LEU A 255 -11.13 15.83 -3.04
C LEU A 255 -9.95 16.48 -2.29
N ALA A 256 -8.72 16.15 -2.66
CA ALA A 256 -7.53 16.72 -2.06
C ALA A 256 -7.45 18.25 -2.26
N GLU A 257 -7.70 18.73 -3.47
CA GLU A 257 -7.73 20.15 -3.80
C GLU A 257 -8.83 20.91 -3.02
N HIS A 258 -9.97 20.26 -2.83
CA HIS A 258 -11.06 20.85 -2.04
C HIS A 258 -10.75 20.91 -0.54
N LEU A 259 -10.15 19.83 0.01
CA LEU A 259 -9.88 19.75 1.45
C LEU A 259 -8.62 20.50 1.86
N PHE A 260 -7.62 20.57 0.99
CA PHE A 260 -6.28 21.06 1.30
C PHE A 260 -5.76 21.96 0.18
N ALA A 261 -6.47 23.06 -0.08
CA ALA A 261 -6.10 24.04 -1.10
C ALA A 261 -4.65 24.55 -0.92
N ASP A 262 -4.20 24.68 0.33
CA ASP A 262 -2.85 25.13 0.69
C ASP A 262 -1.85 23.97 0.85
N GLY A 263 -2.28 22.74 0.60
CA GLY A 263 -1.42 21.55 0.68
C GLY A 263 -0.35 21.56 -0.42
N THR A 264 0.85 21.06 -0.09
CA THR A 264 1.93 20.94 -1.08
C THR A 264 1.66 19.79 -2.03
N LYS A 265 1.25 20.13 -3.25
CA LYS A 265 1.09 19.14 -4.33
C LYS A 265 2.45 18.76 -4.89
N ARG A 266 2.74 17.48 -4.90
CA ARG A 266 3.92 16.89 -5.52
C ARG A 266 3.51 15.88 -6.58
N GLN A 267 4.39 15.61 -7.51
CA GLN A 267 4.20 14.52 -8.47
C GLN A 267 5.22 13.44 -8.14
N LYS A 268 4.75 12.20 -8.03
CA LYS A 268 5.59 11.01 -7.99
C LYS A 268 5.53 10.34 -9.35
N LEU A 269 6.67 9.92 -9.84
CA LEU A 269 6.76 9.08 -11.03
C LEU A 269 6.84 7.62 -10.58
N ILE A 270 5.92 6.79 -11.07
CA ILE A 270 5.90 5.36 -10.79
C ILE A 270 6.07 4.62 -12.10
N SER A 271 7.07 3.77 -12.16
CA SER A 271 7.22 2.80 -13.25
C SER A 271 6.34 1.59 -12.98
N HIS A 272 5.53 1.23 -13.97
CA HIS A 272 4.73 0.00 -14.00
C HIS A 272 5.25 -0.89 -15.11
N GLY A 273 5.55 -2.12 -14.79
CA GLY A 273 5.97 -3.13 -15.76
C GLY A 273 4.97 -4.27 -15.83
N ILE A 274 4.67 -4.73 -17.04
CA ILE A 274 3.80 -5.88 -17.29
C ILE A 274 4.54 -6.84 -18.21
N LEU A 275 4.68 -8.09 -17.78
CA LEU A 275 5.13 -9.19 -18.61
C LEU A 275 3.91 -10.03 -18.97
N HIS A 276 3.56 -10.01 -20.25
CA HIS A 276 2.55 -10.88 -20.83
C HIS A 276 3.19 -12.23 -21.14
N THR A 277 2.63 -13.29 -20.61
CA THR A 277 2.99 -14.63 -21.10
C THR A 277 2.12 -14.91 -22.30
N GLU A 278 2.69 -14.73 -23.51
CA GLU A 278 1.99 -15.09 -24.74
C GLU A 278 1.62 -16.56 -24.74
N LEU A 279 0.41 -16.84 -25.21
CA LEU A 279 -0.04 -18.18 -25.57
C LEU A 279 0.75 -18.62 -26.81
N GLN A 280 1.89 -19.27 -26.65
CA GLN A 280 2.50 -20.06 -27.74
C GLN A 280 1.75 -21.35 -27.92
#